data_e4432c4204a52711595799fc43f57dfc
#
_entry.id   e4432c4204a52711595799fc43f57dfc
#
_cell.length_a   1.000
_cell.length_b   1.000
_cell.length_c   1.000
_cell.angle_alpha   90.00
_cell.angle_beta   90.00
_cell.angle_gamma   90.00
#
_symmetry.space_group_name_H-M   'P 1'
#
loop_
_entity.id
_entity.type
_entity.pdbx_description
1 polymer ?
#
loop_
_entity_poly.entity_id
_entity_poly.type
_entity_poly.pdbx_seq_one_letter_code
_entity_poly.pdbx_strand_id
1 'polypeptide(L)'
;MREKLSYPVRIIISLLSIFLWSFPAEGQDSESLKKQLDQKLNSFARQYVSSRTIKIDSILIQKKKVTLFANEALEDIPFQEYNVSELYASIAPLFPNASKIVILTRGTDIESLIPEYDRKGRPNKKRLYSIKESKYPLTRSLSSPHEIKNGLQNRHIALWQSHGLYYAQTAHRWEWQRARMFGTVEDLFTQSFVL
;
A
#
# COMPACT_ATOMS: atom_id res chain seq x y z
N MET A 1 39.15 19.35 -55.98
CA MET A 1 39.01 17.87 -55.92
C MET A 1 37.85 17.53 -55.02
N ARG A 2 36.76 17.01 -55.61
CA ARG A 2 35.59 16.51 -54.80
C ARG A 2 35.73 15.00 -54.70
N GLU A 3 36.13 14.48 -53.54
CA GLU A 3 36.11 13.04 -53.30
C GLU A 3 34.68 12.53 -53.31
N LYS A 4 34.38 11.66 -54.26
CA LYS A 4 33.08 10.92 -54.31
C LYS A 4 33.17 9.77 -53.32
N LEU A 5 32.44 9.85 -52.20
CA LEU A 5 32.27 8.71 -51.31
C LEU A 5 31.69 7.54 -52.09
N SER A 6 32.25 6.35 -51.89
CA SER A 6 31.83 5.12 -52.58
C SER A 6 30.42 4.71 -52.15
N TYR A 7 29.68 4.11 -53.07
CA TYR A 7 28.27 3.64 -52.86
C TYR A 7 28.05 2.85 -51.57
N PRO A 8 28.92 1.94 -51.09
CA PRO A 8 28.70 1.20 -49.88
C PRO A 8 28.64 2.07 -48.60
N VAL A 9 29.43 3.15 -48.55
CA VAL A 9 29.45 4.07 -47.41
C VAL A 9 28.12 4.85 -47.31
N ARG A 10 27.48 5.19 -48.43
CA ARG A 10 26.18 5.89 -48.45
C ARG A 10 25.04 5.00 -47.95
N ILE A 11 25.08 3.69 -48.25
CA ILE A 11 24.06 2.73 -47.80
C ILE A 11 24.19 2.50 -46.31
N ILE A 12 25.41 2.41 -45.75
CA ILE A 12 25.65 2.25 -44.30
C ILE A 12 25.16 3.47 -43.51
N ILE A 13 25.44 4.69 -44.00
CA ILE A 13 24.98 5.92 -43.36
C ILE A 13 23.43 6.02 -43.40
N SER A 14 22.82 5.62 -44.52
CA SER A 14 21.34 5.60 -44.63
C SER A 14 20.70 4.57 -43.73
N LEU A 15 21.30 3.39 -43.56
CA LEU A 15 20.79 2.37 -42.63
C LEU A 15 21.01 2.77 -41.16
N LEU A 16 22.10 3.45 -40.83
CA LEU A 16 22.34 3.95 -39.48
C LEU A 16 21.36 5.07 -39.09
N SER A 17 20.96 5.93 -40.03
CA SER A 17 19.99 6.99 -39.78
C SER A 17 18.56 6.44 -39.60
N ILE A 18 18.19 5.31 -40.23
CA ILE A 18 16.91 4.63 -40.03
C ILE A 18 16.87 3.94 -38.67
N PHE A 19 18.01 3.40 -38.19
CA PHE A 19 18.08 2.75 -36.88
C PHE A 19 18.00 3.75 -35.72
N LEU A 20 18.45 4.99 -35.89
CA LEU A 20 18.38 6.05 -34.90
C LEU A 20 16.95 6.65 -34.74
N TRP A 21 16.05 6.40 -35.69
CA TRP A 21 14.66 6.86 -35.62
C TRP A 21 13.66 5.81 -35.06
N SER A 22 14.16 4.63 -34.72
CA SER A 22 13.32 3.49 -34.30
C SER A 22 13.32 3.26 -32.78
N PHE A 23 13.87 4.16 -31.98
CA PHE A 23 13.64 4.11 -30.53
C PHE A 23 12.31 4.81 -30.24
N PRO A 24 11.25 4.06 -29.89
CA PRO A 24 10.04 4.69 -29.39
C PRO A 24 10.39 5.47 -28.12
N ALA A 25 9.83 6.64 -27.99
CA ALA A 25 9.93 7.47 -26.80
C ALA A 25 9.11 6.82 -25.63
N GLU A 26 9.52 5.62 -25.16
CA GLU A 26 8.86 4.89 -24.09
C GLU A 26 8.87 5.67 -22.76
N GLY A 27 9.79 6.63 -22.59
CA GLY A 27 9.89 7.40 -21.35
C GLY A 27 8.76 8.41 -21.15
N GLN A 28 8.28 9.04 -22.21
CA GLN A 28 7.31 10.13 -22.13
C GLN A 28 5.88 9.61 -21.86
N ASP A 29 5.53 8.45 -22.43
CA ASP A 29 4.24 7.78 -22.21
C ASP A 29 4.16 7.21 -20.79
N SER A 30 5.25 6.67 -20.26
CA SER A 30 5.30 6.11 -18.91
C SER A 30 5.07 7.16 -17.82
N GLU A 31 5.68 8.33 -17.93
CA GLU A 31 5.53 9.41 -16.94
C GLU A 31 4.12 10.04 -16.99
N SER A 32 3.57 10.21 -18.19
CA SER A 32 2.20 10.65 -18.38
C SER A 32 1.20 9.68 -17.76
N LEU A 33 1.42 8.37 -17.94
CA LEU A 33 0.59 7.32 -17.37
C LEU A 33 0.65 7.30 -15.84
N LYS A 34 1.85 7.42 -15.25
CA LYS A 34 2.02 7.56 -13.79
C LYS A 34 1.24 8.74 -13.25
N LYS A 35 1.35 9.90 -13.87
CA LYS A 35 0.61 11.10 -13.47
C LYS A 35 -0.91 10.90 -13.49
N GLN A 36 -1.43 10.23 -14.51
CA GLN A 36 -2.85 9.92 -14.60
C GLN A 36 -3.28 8.94 -13.50
N LEU A 37 -2.46 7.93 -13.20
CA LEU A 37 -2.70 6.99 -12.10
C LEU A 37 -2.68 7.70 -10.75
N ASP A 38 -1.68 8.54 -10.50
CA ASP A 38 -1.58 9.32 -9.27
C ASP A 38 -2.83 10.21 -9.08
N GLN A 39 -3.30 10.87 -10.14
CA GLN A 39 -4.51 11.68 -10.09
C GLN A 39 -5.74 10.84 -9.73
N LYS A 40 -5.92 9.67 -10.37
CA LYS A 40 -7.06 8.78 -10.10
C LYS A 40 -7.02 8.23 -8.68
N LEU A 41 -5.86 7.74 -8.23
CA LEU A 41 -5.67 7.21 -6.87
C LEU A 41 -5.92 8.28 -5.81
N ASN A 42 -5.39 9.48 -5.99
CA ASN A 42 -5.61 10.57 -5.05
C ASN A 42 -7.04 11.08 -5.06
N SER A 43 -7.71 11.14 -6.22
CA SER A 43 -9.14 11.49 -6.31
C SER A 43 -10.01 10.47 -5.60
N PHE A 44 -9.70 9.18 -5.75
CA PHE A 44 -10.36 8.10 -5.04
C PHE A 44 -10.11 8.19 -3.53
N ALA A 45 -8.85 8.35 -3.12
CA ALA A 45 -8.48 8.42 -1.70
C ALA A 45 -9.17 9.55 -0.94
N ARG A 46 -9.35 10.72 -1.57
CA ARG A 46 -10.02 11.89 -0.95
C ARG A 46 -11.45 11.62 -0.51
N GLN A 47 -12.09 10.59 -1.02
CA GLN A 47 -13.43 10.19 -0.58
C GLN A 47 -13.41 9.53 0.81
N TYR A 48 -12.27 9.00 1.23
CA TYR A 48 -12.12 8.20 2.46
C TYR A 48 -11.19 8.81 3.49
N VAL A 49 -10.08 9.41 3.02
CA VAL A 49 -9.04 9.97 3.88
C VAL A 49 -8.51 11.29 3.31
N SER A 50 -8.15 12.21 4.19
CA SER A 50 -7.58 13.52 3.84
C SER A 50 -6.08 13.58 4.10
N SER A 51 -5.40 12.45 4.01
CA SER A 51 -4.02 12.32 4.48
C SER A 51 -2.97 12.46 3.37
N ARG A 52 -2.04 11.56 3.34
CA ARG A 52 -0.82 11.62 2.52
C ARG A 52 -1.11 11.48 1.02
N THR A 53 -0.22 12.03 0.20
CA THR A 53 -0.32 11.91 -1.26
C THR A 53 0.10 10.51 -1.70
N ILE A 54 -0.77 9.84 -2.44
CA ILE A 54 -0.48 8.55 -3.07
C ILE A 54 0.30 8.80 -4.36
N LYS A 55 1.36 8.01 -4.55
CA LYS A 55 2.21 8.03 -5.75
C LYS A 55 2.44 6.61 -6.25
N ILE A 56 2.49 6.47 -7.56
CA ILE A 56 2.93 5.24 -8.22
C ILE A 56 4.46 5.28 -8.36
N ASP A 57 5.14 4.41 -7.66
CA ASP A 57 6.60 4.29 -7.72
C ASP A 57 7.03 3.63 -9.03
N SER A 58 6.36 2.53 -9.41
CA SER A 58 6.67 1.82 -10.65
C SER A 58 5.46 1.07 -11.23
N ILE A 59 5.54 0.78 -12.51
CA ILE A 59 4.55 0.01 -13.27
C ILE A 59 5.28 -1.14 -13.95
N LEU A 60 4.83 -2.36 -13.72
CA LEU A 60 5.36 -3.56 -14.35
C LEU A 60 4.29 -4.17 -15.25
N ILE A 61 4.57 -4.21 -16.54
CA ILE A 61 3.68 -4.83 -17.53
C ILE A 61 4.31 -6.13 -18.00
N GLN A 62 3.66 -7.24 -17.72
CA GLN A 62 4.10 -8.58 -18.14
C GLN A 62 2.98 -9.25 -18.96
N LYS A 63 3.15 -9.30 -20.27
CA LYS A 63 2.11 -9.80 -21.20
C LYS A 63 0.78 -9.02 -21.00
N LYS A 64 -0.22 -9.67 -20.42
CA LYS A 64 -1.55 -9.10 -20.14
C LYS A 64 -1.78 -8.80 -18.64
N LYS A 65 -0.74 -8.92 -17.81
CA LYS A 65 -0.80 -8.56 -16.38
C LYS A 65 -0.09 -7.24 -16.15
N VAL A 66 -0.75 -6.32 -15.48
CA VAL A 66 -0.20 -5.04 -15.02
C VAL A 66 -0.08 -5.09 -13.51
N THR A 67 1.09 -4.74 -12.99
CA THR A 67 1.31 -4.61 -11.55
C THR A 67 1.75 -3.17 -11.28
N LEU A 68 0.98 -2.47 -10.46
CA LEU A 68 1.24 -1.11 -10.01
C LEU A 68 1.83 -1.15 -8.62
N PHE A 69 2.95 -0.49 -8.41
CA PHE A 69 3.56 -0.36 -7.08
C PHE A 69 3.31 1.05 -6.59
N ALA A 70 2.53 1.17 -5.54
CA ALA A 70 2.18 2.43 -4.91
C ALA A 70 2.92 2.60 -3.58
N ASN A 71 3.12 3.84 -3.17
CA ASN A 71 3.70 4.17 -1.89
C ASN A 71 2.77 3.76 -0.72
N GLU A 72 3.28 3.84 0.49
CA GLU A 72 2.58 3.44 1.72
C GLU A 72 1.32 4.27 2.04
N ALA A 73 1.17 5.48 1.46
CA ALA A 73 -0.03 6.30 1.67
C ALA A 73 -1.31 5.60 1.20
N LEU A 74 -1.20 4.62 0.32
CA LEU A 74 -2.34 3.83 -0.15
C LEU A 74 -2.95 2.96 0.97
N GLU A 75 -2.16 2.57 1.98
CA GLU A 75 -2.63 1.76 3.11
C GLU A 75 -3.59 2.52 4.03
N ASP A 76 -3.60 3.85 3.98
CA ASP A 76 -4.49 4.69 4.79
C ASP A 76 -5.96 4.57 4.34
N ILE A 77 -6.22 4.05 3.13
CA ILE A 77 -7.57 3.87 2.62
C ILE A 77 -8.24 2.65 3.29
N PRO A 78 -9.43 2.81 3.87
CA PRO A 78 -10.19 1.70 4.42
C PRO A 78 -10.79 0.84 3.29
N PHE A 79 -10.00 -0.12 2.81
CA PHE A 79 -10.42 -0.98 1.71
C PHE A 79 -11.54 -1.93 2.08
N GLN A 80 -12.51 -2.03 1.17
CA GLN A 80 -13.61 -2.99 1.19
C GLN A 80 -13.82 -3.54 -0.22
N GLU A 81 -14.56 -4.64 -0.36
CA GLU A 81 -14.77 -5.27 -1.69
C GLU A 81 -15.34 -4.31 -2.72
N TYR A 82 -16.32 -3.47 -2.31
CA TYR A 82 -16.99 -2.55 -3.22
C TYR A 82 -16.03 -1.45 -3.71
N ASN A 83 -15.26 -0.83 -2.81
CA ASN A 83 -14.39 0.28 -3.20
C ASN A 83 -13.12 -0.19 -3.91
N VAL A 84 -12.63 -1.39 -3.62
CA VAL A 84 -11.57 -2.03 -4.42
C VAL A 84 -12.06 -2.26 -5.85
N SER A 85 -13.28 -2.77 -6.03
CA SER A 85 -13.88 -2.98 -7.34
C SER A 85 -14.05 -1.66 -8.11
N GLU A 86 -14.50 -0.61 -7.44
CA GLU A 86 -14.63 0.74 -8.00
C GLU A 86 -13.27 1.31 -8.43
N LEU A 87 -12.25 1.16 -7.59
CA LEU A 87 -10.90 1.59 -7.91
C LEU A 87 -10.36 0.90 -9.15
N TYR A 88 -10.48 -0.43 -9.23
CA TYR A 88 -10.05 -1.16 -10.43
C TYR A 88 -10.83 -0.75 -11.68
N ALA A 89 -12.14 -0.55 -11.57
CA ALA A 89 -12.95 -0.07 -12.69
C ALA A 89 -12.51 1.32 -13.19
N SER A 90 -12.11 2.19 -12.28
CA SER A 90 -11.61 3.54 -12.62
C SER A 90 -10.27 3.51 -13.35
N ILE A 91 -9.42 2.51 -13.06
CA ILE A 91 -8.06 2.38 -13.61
C ILE A 91 -8.05 1.55 -14.90
N ALA A 92 -8.95 0.58 -15.03
CA ALA A 92 -8.99 -0.35 -16.17
C ALA A 92 -8.91 0.32 -17.54
N PRO A 93 -9.56 1.46 -17.81
CA PRO A 93 -9.45 2.15 -19.10
C PRO A 93 -8.04 2.59 -19.49
N LEU A 94 -7.13 2.75 -18.52
CA LEU A 94 -5.73 3.08 -18.79
C LEU A 94 -4.93 1.88 -19.32
N PHE A 95 -5.48 0.67 -19.20
CA PHE A 95 -4.83 -0.58 -19.59
C PHE A 95 -5.76 -1.48 -20.40
N PRO A 96 -6.17 -1.05 -21.63
CA PRO A 96 -7.19 -1.76 -22.40
C PRO A 96 -6.80 -3.20 -22.80
N ASN A 97 -5.50 -3.49 -22.87
CA ASN A 97 -4.97 -4.80 -23.24
C ASN A 97 -4.66 -5.69 -22.01
N ALA A 98 -4.88 -5.20 -20.79
CA ALA A 98 -4.63 -5.98 -19.59
C ALA A 98 -5.80 -6.91 -19.28
N SER A 99 -5.51 -8.18 -19.03
CA SER A 99 -6.48 -9.13 -18.49
C SER A 99 -6.53 -9.13 -16.97
N LYS A 100 -5.48 -8.61 -16.32
CA LYS A 100 -5.38 -8.52 -14.85
C LYS A 100 -4.57 -7.31 -14.46
N ILE A 101 -5.12 -6.51 -13.54
CA ILE A 101 -4.42 -5.42 -12.87
C ILE A 101 -4.26 -5.80 -11.40
N VAL A 102 -3.10 -5.53 -10.82
CA VAL A 102 -2.81 -5.74 -9.41
C VAL A 102 -2.16 -4.47 -8.88
N ILE A 103 -2.64 -3.97 -7.77
CA ILE A 103 -2.06 -2.81 -7.09
C ILE A 103 -1.43 -3.29 -5.80
N LEU A 104 -0.15 -2.99 -5.62
CA LEU A 104 0.64 -3.36 -4.45
C LEU A 104 1.06 -2.10 -3.69
N THR A 105 1.01 -2.18 -2.39
CA THR A 105 1.64 -1.24 -1.47
C THR A 105 2.49 -2.03 -0.48
N ARG A 106 3.76 -1.65 -0.30
CA ARG A 106 4.73 -2.37 0.55
C ARG A 106 4.75 -3.90 0.30
N GLY A 107 4.53 -4.31 -0.95
CA GLY A 107 4.51 -5.73 -1.34
C GLY A 107 3.21 -6.47 -1.06
N THR A 108 2.20 -5.80 -0.49
CA THR A 108 0.88 -6.36 -0.20
C THR A 108 -0.13 -5.87 -1.24
N ASP A 109 -0.95 -6.75 -1.80
CA ASP A 109 -2.04 -6.37 -2.69
C ASP A 109 -3.18 -5.71 -1.91
N ILE A 110 -3.88 -4.75 -2.55
CA ILE A 110 -4.95 -3.99 -1.89
C ILE A 110 -6.14 -4.87 -1.49
N GLU A 111 -6.39 -5.97 -2.18
CA GLU A 111 -7.42 -6.93 -1.80
C GLU A 111 -7.08 -7.59 -0.45
N SER A 112 -5.80 -7.78 -0.16
CA SER A 112 -5.36 -8.32 1.13
C SER A 112 -5.49 -7.34 2.28
N LEU A 113 -5.66 -6.05 2.00
CA LEU A 113 -5.92 -5.03 3.02
C LEU A 113 -7.38 -4.99 3.46
N ILE A 114 -8.30 -5.63 2.73
CA ILE A 114 -9.71 -5.75 3.15
C ILE A 114 -9.76 -6.57 4.43
N PRO A 115 -10.39 -6.05 5.53
CA PRO A 115 -10.57 -6.80 6.77
C PRO A 115 -11.33 -8.11 6.52
N GLU A 116 -10.92 -9.18 7.19
CA GLU A 116 -11.49 -10.50 6.94
C GLU A 116 -13.00 -10.59 7.27
N TYR A 117 -13.46 -9.84 8.25
CA TYR A 117 -14.88 -9.77 8.64
C TYR A 117 -15.75 -8.99 7.66
N ASP A 118 -15.14 -8.13 6.79
CA ASP A 118 -15.87 -7.38 5.75
C ASP A 118 -15.95 -8.15 4.43
N ARG A 119 -15.28 -9.30 4.32
CA ARG A 119 -15.27 -10.11 3.10
C ARG A 119 -16.53 -10.94 2.97
N LYS A 120 -17.08 -10.96 1.76
CA LYS A 120 -18.15 -11.90 1.40
C LYS A 120 -17.54 -13.28 1.16
N GLY A 121 -18.08 -14.30 1.78
CA GLY A 121 -17.66 -15.67 1.55
C GLY A 121 -17.03 -16.37 2.76
N ARG A 122 -16.29 -17.45 2.50
CA ARG A 122 -15.65 -18.22 3.57
C ARG A 122 -14.38 -17.50 4.04
N PRO A 123 -14.21 -17.33 5.38
CA PRO A 123 -13.01 -16.71 5.92
C PRO A 123 -11.73 -17.43 5.48
N ASN A 124 -10.70 -16.67 5.17
CA ASN A 124 -9.38 -17.22 4.91
C ASN A 124 -8.72 -17.61 6.24
N LYS A 125 -8.74 -18.89 6.57
CA LYS A 125 -8.20 -19.42 7.83
C LYS A 125 -6.74 -19.06 8.08
N LYS A 126 -5.96 -18.78 7.02
CA LYS A 126 -4.55 -18.35 7.16
C LYS A 126 -4.41 -16.92 7.69
N ARG A 127 -5.43 -16.10 7.53
CA ARG A 127 -5.47 -14.71 8.00
C ARG A 127 -6.14 -14.56 9.37
N LEU A 128 -6.86 -15.59 9.79
CA LEU A 128 -7.49 -15.60 11.11
C LEU A 128 -6.43 -16.00 12.15
N TYR A 129 -6.50 -15.30 13.28
CA TYR A 129 -5.70 -15.69 14.43
C TYR A 129 -6.07 -17.09 14.87
N SER A 130 -5.10 -17.99 14.88
CA SER A 130 -5.26 -19.33 15.45
C SER A 130 -4.71 -19.32 16.86
N ILE A 131 -5.56 -19.52 17.83
CA ILE A 131 -5.13 -19.78 19.21
C ILE A 131 -4.45 -21.16 19.18
N LYS A 132 -3.11 -21.16 19.16
CA LYS A 132 -2.37 -22.36 19.54
C LYS A 132 -2.45 -22.42 21.05
N GLU A 133 -3.14 -23.40 21.58
CA GLU A 133 -3.07 -23.67 23.01
C GLU A 133 -1.61 -23.76 23.42
N SER A 134 -1.16 -22.79 24.19
CA SER A 134 0.18 -22.83 24.75
C SER A 134 0.19 -23.88 25.85
N LYS A 135 1.16 -24.78 25.81
CA LYS A 135 1.41 -25.74 26.88
C LYS A 135 1.58 -25.07 28.25
N TYR A 136 1.93 -23.78 28.22
CA TYR A 136 2.08 -22.94 29.41
C TYR A 136 1.11 -21.76 29.30
N PRO A 137 0.27 -21.52 30.30
CA PRO A 137 -0.61 -20.36 30.31
C PRO A 137 0.24 -19.08 30.31
N LEU A 138 -0.12 -18.13 29.44
CA LEU A 138 0.53 -16.80 29.40
C LEU A 138 0.32 -16.02 30.72
N THR A 139 -0.79 -16.32 31.41
CA THR A 139 -1.11 -15.75 32.69
C THR A 139 -1.47 -16.85 33.67
N ARG A 140 -1.07 -16.69 34.94
CA ARG A 140 -1.51 -17.53 36.04
C ARG A 140 -1.88 -16.67 37.23
N SER A 141 -2.91 -17.03 37.95
CA SER A 141 -3.26 -16.37 39.19
C SER A 141 -2.21 -16.71 40.27
N LEU A 142 -1.70 -15.69 40.93
CA LEU A 142 -0.88 -15.83 42.11
C LEU A 142 -1.83 -15.79 43.30
N SER A 143 -2.17 -16.94 43.86
CA SER A 143 -3.17 -17.08 44.94
C SER A 143 -2.70 -16.67 46.33
N SER A 144 -1.50 -16.13 46.47
CA SER A 144 -0.97 -15.73 47.77
C SER A 144 -0.48 -14.31 47.74
N PRO A 145 -0.47 -13.57 48.88
CA PRO A 145 0.15 -12.29 48.97
C PRO A 145 1.60 -12.39 48.48
N HIS A 146 1.93 -11.63 47.50
CA HIS A 146 3.24 -11.65 46.86
C HIS A 146 4.09 -10.56 47.53
N GLU A 147 5.13 -10.95 48.26
CA GLU A 147 6.13 -10.00 48.71
C GLU A 147 6.98 -9.55 47.51
N ILE A 148 6.93 -8.26 47.18
CA ILE A 148 7.77 -7.65 46.16
C ILE A 148 9.18 -7.46 46.74
N LYS A 149 10.09 -8.40 46.46
CA LYS A 149 11.47 -8.34 46.95
C LYS A 149 12.43 -7.64 45.97
N ASN A 150 12.18 -7.72 44.70
CA ASN A 150 13.13 -7.29 43.65
C ASN A 150 12.54 -6.26 42.68
N GLY A 151 11.50 -5.54 43.07
CA GLY A 151 10.82 -4.58 42.17
C GLY A 151 10.39 -5.22 40.84
N LEU A 152 10.87 -4.68 39.76
CA LEU A 152 10.54 -5.16 38.40
C LEU A 152 11.55 -6.17 37.81
N GLN A 153 12.56 -6.54 38.58
CA GLN A 153 13.59 -7.49 38.11
C GLN A 153 12.97 -8.81 37.72
N ASN A 154 13.34 -9.30 36.52
CA ASN A 154 12.79 -10.51 35.92
C ASN A 154 11.26 -10.46 35.63
N ARG A 155 10.71 -9.28 35.50
CA ARG A 155 9.33 -9.08 35.08
C ARG A 155 9.28 -8.65 33.61
N HIS A 156 8.33 -9.20 32.87
CA HIS A 156 8.00 -8.74 31.53
C HIS A 156 6.83 -7.76 31.63
N ILE A 157 7.04 -6.55 31.19
CA ILE A 157 6.02 -5.50 31.16
C ILE A 157 5.60 -5.33 29.70
N ALA A 158 4.33 -5.55 29.42
CA ALA A 158 3.75 -5.19 28.14
C ALA A 158 3.10 -3.81 28.29
N LEU A 159 3.63 -2.85 27.57
CA LEU A 159 3.05 -1.51 27.45
C LEU A 159 2.21 -1.46 26.19
N TRP A 160 1.01 -0.96 26.33
CA TRP A 160 0.05 -0.82 25.23
C TRP A 160 -0.61 0.54 25.33
N GLN A 161 -0.53 1.34 24.28
CA GLN A 161 -1.32 2.56 24.20
C GLN A 161 -2.80 2.16 24.06
N SER A 162 -3.65 2.74 24.89
CA SER A 162 -5.04 2.29 25.03
C SER A 162 -5.96 2.79 23.93
N HIS A 163 -5.59 3.86 23.24
CA HIS A 163 -6.39 4.52 22.24
C HIS A 163 -5.60 4.67 20.96
N GLY A 164 -6.25 4.92 19.87
CA GLY A 164 -5.62 5.08 18.58
C GLY A 164 -6.63 5.32 17.48
N LEU A 165 -6.24 5.04 16.26
CA LEU A 165 -7.18 4.97 15.14
C LEU A 165 -7.95 3.67 15.23
N TYR A 166 -9.25 3.76 15.07
CA TYR A 166 -10.14 2.63 14.88
C TYR A 166 -10.91 2.80 13.57
N TYR A 167 -11.31 1.70 12.99
CA TYR A 167 -12.17 1.72 11.81
C TYR A 167 -13.63 1.84 12.22
N ALA A 168 -14.23 3.00 11.94
CA ALA A 168 -15.66 3.25 12.18
C ALA A 168 -16.49 2.56 11.10
N GLN A 169 -17.05 1.38 11.38
CA GLN A 169 -17.78 0.56 10.40
C GLN A 169 -18.97 1.30 9.78
N THR A 170 -19.71 2.05 10.59
CA THR A 170 -20.88 2.81 10.12
C THR A 170 -20.51 3.98 9.22
N ALA A 171 -19.37 4.60 9.47
CA ALA A 171 -18.83 5.73 8.69
C ALA A 171 -17.88 5.31 7.58
N HIS A 172 -17.50 4.04 7.53
CA HIS A 172 -16.55 3.45 6.57
C HIS A 172 -15.24 4.21 6.45
N ARG A 173 -14.68 4.66 7.59
CA ARG A 173 -13.43 5.41 7.63
C ARG A 173 -12.66 5.18 8.92
N TRP A 174 -11.36 5.49 8.89
CA TRP A 174 -10.53 5.52 10.08
C TRP A 174 -10.77 6.81 10.86
N GLU A 175 -11.00 6.67 12.15
CA GLU A 175 -11.22 7.79 13.06
C GLU A 175 -10.36 7.62 14.30
N TRP A 176 -9.93 8.75 14.88
CA TRP A 176 -9.34 8.73 16.20
C TRP A 176 -10.39 8.39 17.25
N GLN A 177 -10.10 7.44 18.12
CA GLN A 177 -11.02 7.03 19.19
C GLN A 177 -11.27 8.19 20.17
N ARG A 178 -10.29 9.06 20.36
CA ARG A 178 -10.41 10.25 21.18
C ARG A 178 -10.31 11.50 20.33
N ALA A 179 -11.13 12.50 20.66
CA ALA A 179 -11.06 13.82 20.04
C ALA A 179 -9.71 14.48 20.34
N ARG A 180 -9.29 15.38 19.46
CA ARG A 180 -8.10 16.21 19.70
C ARG A 180 -8.33 17.11 20.92
N MET A 181 -7.36 17.10 21.83
CA MET A 181 -7.28 18.02 22.95
C MET A 181 -5.97 18.81 22.85
N PHE A 182 -6.03 20.14 23.01
CA PHE A 182 -4.86 21.01 22.93
C PHE A 182 -4.00 20.85 21.67
N GLY A 183 -4.62 20.54 20.54
CA GLY A 183 -3.94 20.36 19.27
C GLY A 183 -3.29 18.99 19.04
N THR A 184 -3.37 18.10 19.99
CA THR A 184 -2.83 16.75 19.89
C THR A 184 -3.90 15.67 20.17
N VAL A 185 -3.59 14.42 19.92
CA VAL A 185 -4.37 13.26 20.34
C VAL A 185 -3.65 12.54 21.47
N GLU A 186 -4.41 11.90 22.35
CA GLU A 186 -3.92 11.22 23.54
C GLU A 186 -2.80 10.21 23.24
N ASP A 187 -2.92 9.49 22.15
CA ASP A 187 -1.94 8.48 21.74
C ASP A 187 -0.56 9.05 21.43
N LEU A 188 -0.52 10.19 20.74
CA LEU A 188 0.76 10.85 20.43
C LEU A 188 1.46 11.31 21.70
N PHE A 189 0.69 11.76 22.68
CA PHE A 189 1.24 12.15 23.98
C PHE A 189 1.85 10.93 24.69
N THR A 190 1.10 9.84 24.75
CA THR A 190 1.56 8.59 25.38
C THR A 190 2.82 8.04 24.69
N GLN A 191 2.84 8.01 23.36
CA GLN A 191 4.03 7.58 22.60
C GLN A 191 5.26 8.44 22.90
N SER A 192 5.09 9.74 23.04
CA SER A 192 6.20 10.67 23.22
C SER A 192 6.81 10.62 24.62
N PHE A 193 6.04 10.21 25.64
CA PHE A 193 6.47 10.29 27.04
C PHE A 193 6.60 8.94 27.76
N VAL A 194 6.03 7.88 27.19
CA VAL A 194 5.98 6.56 27.83
C VAL A 194 6.76 5.51 27.04
N LEU A 195 6.85 5.64 25.73
CA LEU A 195 7.57 4.75 24.83
C LEU A 195 8.80 5.43 24.24
#